data_046644ad2fcbdc05d674192ff3bf7bde
#
_entry.id   046644ad2fcbdc05d674192ff3bf7bde
#
_cell.length_a   1.000
_cell.length_b   1.000
_cell.length_c   1.000
_cell.angle_alpha   90.00
_cell.angle_beta   90.00
_cell.angle_gamma   90.00
#
_symmetry.space_group_name_H-M   'P 1'
#
loop_
_entity.id
_entity.type
_entity.pdbx_description
1 polymer ?
#
loop_
_entity_poly.entity_id
_entity_poly.type
_entity_poly.pdbx_seq_one_letter_code
_entity_poly.pdbx_strand_id
1 'polypeptide(L)'
;MKFIITQNKLNNVALSWMNKNFSPNQLEIVTSEKYPNSVFFKKDGVVVMEQNKKNKDFYFDYDKIWGFFESFFGMEYEQIREVLRYWLEETFKLEGYTPYVGGLNIGYMGWRRLSN
;
A
#
# COMPACT_ATOMS: atom_id res chain seq x y z
N MET A 1 0.14 -10.93 12.71
CA MET A 1 1.00 -11.68 13.63
C MET A 1 2.40 -11.10 13.60
N LYS A 2 2.73 -10.42 14.63
CA LYS A 2 4.00 -9.70 14.66
C LYS A 2 5.21 -10.63 14.67
N PHE A 3 5.10 -11.75 15.36
CA PHE A 3 6.24 -12.65 15.48
C PHE A 3 6.65 -13.25 14.13
N ILE A 4 5.70 -13.43 13.23
CA ILE A 4 6.02 -13.94 11.90
C ILE A 4 6.92 -12.96 11.16
N ILE A 5 6.56 -11.67 11.23
CA ILE A 5 7.33 -10.64 10.58
C ILE A 5 8.72 -10.53 11.18
N THR A 6 8.80 -10.53 12.50
CA THR A 6 10.08 -10.33 13.17
C THR A 6 11.02 -11.52 13.03
N GLN A 7 10.50 -12.72 12.79
CA GLN A 7 11.35 -13.89 12.62
C GLN A 7 11.98 -13.99 11.24
N ASN A 8 11.45 -13.25 10.27
CA ASN A 8 11.91 -13.32 8.90
C ASN A 8 12.68 -12.04 8.57
N LYS A 9 13.99 -12.18 8.36
CA LYS A 9 14.83 -11.02 8.05
C LYS A 9 14.40 -10.31 6.79
N LEU A 10 13.96 -11.07 5.78
CA LEU A 10 13.52 -10.48 4.52
C LEU A 10 12.28 -9.63 4.75
N ASN A 11 11.33 -10.13 5.56
CA ASN A 11 10.14 -9.34 5.88
C ASN A 11 10.51 -8.05 6.61
N ASN A 12 11.48 -8.11 7.50
CA ASN A 12 11.92 -6.91 8.21
C ASN A 12 12.59 -5.91 7.29
N VAL A 13 13.37 -6.39 6.32
CA VAL A 13 13.98 -5.51 5.33
C VAL A 13 12.90 -4.85 4.48
N ALA A 14 11.89 -5.60 4.09
CA ALA A 14 10.79 -5.06 3.29
C ALA A 14 10.00 -4.01 4.08
N LEU A 15 9.74 -4.26 5.37
CA LEU A 15 9.08 -3.29 6.23
C LEU A 15 9.90 -2.02 6.35
N SER A 16 11.20 -2.16 6.51
CA SER A 16 12.10 -1.03 6.59
C SER A 16 12.04 -0.20 5.31
N TRP A 17 12.01 -0.89 4.18
CA TRP A 17 11.92 -0.23 2.88
C TRP A 17 10.61 0.56 2.76
N MET A 18 9.50 -0.02 3.20
CA MET A 18 8.22 0.67 3.19
C MET A 18 8.25 1.90 4.10
N ASN A 19 8.79 1.76 5.29
CA ASN A 19 8.85 2.89 6.23
C ASN A 19 9.76 3.99 5.72
N LYS A 20 10.80 3.65 5.00
CA LYS A 20 11.73 4.64 4.48
C LYS A 20 11.14 5.39 3.29
N ASN A 21 10.36 4.71 2.46
CA ASN A 21 9.92 5.27 1.19
C ASN A 21 8.47 5.73 1.16
N PHE A 22 7.63 5.23 2.07
CA PHE A 22 6.19 5.51 2.05
C PHE A 22 5.63 5.85 3.43
N SER A 23 6.43 6.51 4.26
CA SER A 23 5.92 6.94 5.57
C SER A 23 4.86 8.03 5.38
N PRO A 24 3.96 8.18 6.35
CA PRO A 24 2.86 9.14 6.19
C PRO A 24 3.30 10.57 5.86
N ASN A 25 4.42 11.01 6.40
CA ASN A 25 4.90 12.37 6.13
C ASN A 25 5.48 12.54 4.73
N GLN A 26 5.64 11.46 3.99
CA GLN A 26 6.10 11.51 2.60
C GLN A 26 4.95 11.42 1.60
N LEU A 27 3.74 11.29 2.10
CA LEU A 27 2.58 11.05 1.25
C LEU A 27 1.61 12.22 1.32
N GLU A 28 1.04 12.54 0.17
CA GLU A 28 -0.03 13.53 0.09
C GLU A 28 -1.36 12.78 0.04
N ILE A 29 -2.29 13.17 0.90
CA ILE A 29 -3.60 12.52 0.97
C ILE A 29 -4.57 13.27 0.07
N VAL A 30 -5.23 12.55 -0.83
CA VAL A 30 -6.15 13.13 -1.80
C VAL A 30 -7.50 12.42 -1.70
N THR A 31 -8.57 13.22 -1.65
CA THR A 31 -9.93 12.70 -1.71
C THR A 31 -10.60 13.19 -2.97
N SER A 32 -11.66 12.49 -3.39
CA SER A 32 -12.37 12.82 -4.62
C SER A 32 -13.86 12.67 -4.38
N GLU A 33 -14.63 13.66 -4.83
CA GLU A 33 -16.10 13.59 -4.73
C GLU A 33 -16.67 12.44 -5.55
N LYS A 34 -15.96 12.07 -6.62
CA LYS A 34 -16.38 10.97 -7.48
C LYS A 34 -16.25 9.62 -6.77
N TYR A 35 -15.31 9.51 -5.84
CA TYR A 35 -15.05 8.27 -5.11
C TYR A 35 -15.08 8.54 -3.62
N PRO A 36 -16.26 8.76 -3.04
CA PRO A 36 -16.35 9.25 -1.66
C PRO A 36 -15.88 8.28 -0.60
N ASN A 37 -15.82 6.99 -0.91
CA ASN A 37 -15.34 5.99 0.05
C ASN A 37 -13.85 5.71 -0.07
N SER A 38 -13.16 6.41 -0.96
CA SER A 38 -11.75 6.17 -1.22
C SER A 38 -10.90 7.35 -0.77
N VAL A 39 -9.71 7.00 -0.27
CA VAL A 39 -8.67 7.97 0.03
C VAL A 39 -7.45 7.56 -0.78
N PHE A 40 -6.89 8.51 -1.51
CA PHE A 40 -5.74 8.22 -2.37
C PHE A 40 -4.49 8.84 -1.77
N PHE A 41 -3.37 8.13 -1.90
CA PHE A 41 -2.11 8.57 -1.36
C PHE A 41 -1.13 8.76 -2.52
N LYS A 42 -0.59 9.98 -2.62
CA LYS A 42 0.35 10.32 -3.69
C LYS A 42 1.74 10.47 -3.12
N LYS A 43 2.72 10.05 -3.89
CA LYS A 43 4.12 10.31 -3.59
C LYS A 43 4.75 10.90 -4.84
N ASP A 44 5.36 12.07 -4.69
CA ASP A 44 5.99 12.78 -5.80
C ASP A 44 5.02 12.96 -6.98
N GLY A 45 3.77 13.29 -6.65
CA GLY A 45 2.74 13.57 -7.65
C GLY A 45 2.10 12.34 -8.28
N VAL A 46 2.44 11.14 -7.83
CA VAL A 46 1.91 9.91 -8.39
C VAL A 46 1.13 9.15 -7.32
N VAL A 47 -0.08 8.70 -7.66
CA VAL A 47 -0.87 7.90 -6.74
C VAL A 47 -0.21 6.54 -6.59
N VAL A 48 0.07 6.15 -5.36
CA VAL A 48 0.72 4.88 -5.07
C VAL A 48 -0.14 3.94 -4.23
N MET A 49 -1.17 4.47 -3.59
CA MET A 49 -2.05 3.64 -2.73
C MET A 49 -3.46 4.19 -2.73
N GLU A 50 -4.42 3.30 -2.49
CA GLU A 50 -5.83 3.68 -2.34
C GLU A 50 -6.42 2.93 -1.16
N GLN A 51 -7.04 3.67 -0.24
CA GLN A 51 -7.78 3.08 0.88
C GLN A 51 -9.26 3.09 0.55
N ASN A 52 -9.91 1.93 0.57
CA ASN A 52 -11.35 1.85 0.40
C ASN A 52 -11.98 1.62 1.78
N LYS A 53 -12.61 2.66 2.31
CA LYS A 53 -13.14 2.63 3.67
C LYS A 53 -14.39 1.77 3.79
N LYS A 54 -15.13 1.64 2.71
CA LYS A 54 -16.38 0.89 2.73
C LYS A 54 -16.14 -0.60 2.87
N ASN A 55 -15.20 -1.12 2.07
CA ASN A 55 -14.92 -2.56 2.04
C ASN A 55 -13.75 -2.95 2.92
N LYS A 56 -13.03 -1.98 3.45
CA LYS A 56 -11.81 -2.18 4.22
C LYS A 56 -10.75 -2.90 3.39
N ASP A 57 -10.59 -2.42 2.16
CA ASP A 57 -9.52 -2.88 1.27
C ASP A 57 -8.50 -1.78 1.10
N PHE A 58 -7.25 -2.18 0.94
CA PHE A 58 -6.18 -1.21 0.74
C PHE A 58 -5.37 -1.65 -0.47
N TYR A 59 -5.27 -0.79 -1.47
CA TYR A 59 -4.65 -1.13 -2.75
C TYR A 59 -3.30 -0.46 -2.88
N PHE A 60 -2.33 -1.23 -3.38
CA PHE A 60 -0.96 -0.79 -3.56
C PHE A 60 -0.61 -0.84 -5.04
N ASP A 61 0.00 0.23 -5.54
CA ASP A 61 0.38 0.28 -6.95
C ASP A 61 1.39 -0.82 -7.27
N TYR A 62 1.18 -1.49 -8.41
CA TYR A 62 2.06 -2.58 -8.78
C TYR A 62 3.48 -2.08 -9.06
N ASP A 63 3.61 -1.06 -9.91
CA ASP A 63 4.93 -0.62 -10.34
C ASP A 63 5.77 -0.03 -9.21
N LYS A 64 5.13 0.68 -8.30
CA LYS A 64 5.87 1.39 -7.26
C LYS A 64 6.10 0.56 -6.00
N ILE A 65 5.19 -0.38 -5.71
CA ILE A 65 5.25 -1.11 -4.44
C ILE A 65 5.20 -2.61 -4.64
N TRP A 66 4.07 -3.13 -5.13
CA TRP A 66 3.84 -4.57 -5.15
C TRP A 66 4.87 -5.32 -5.98
N GLY A 67 5.12 -4.83 -7.20
CA GLY A 67 6.10 -5.45 -8.09
C GLY A 67 7.50 -5.43 -7.53
N PHE A 68 7.82 -4.42 -6.74
CA PHE A 68 9.12 -4.34 -6.11
C PHE A 68 9.29 -5.47 -5.09
N PHE A 69 8.24 -5.77 -4.33
CA PHE A 69 8.27 -6.90 -3.40
C PHE A 69 8.50 -8.21 -4.13
N GLU A 70 7.83 -8.38 -5.28
CA GLU A 70 7.99 -9.61 -6.07
C GLU A 70 9.38 -9.70 -6.68
N SER A 71 9.83 -8.64 -7.32
CA SER A 71 11.05 -8.68 -8.13
C SER A 71 12.30 -8.56 -7.29
N PHE A 72 12.31 -7.62 -6.37
CA PHE A 72 13.52 -7.33 -5.60
C PHE A 72 13.63 -8.20 -4.35
N PHE A 73 12.54 -8.36 -3.62
CA PHE A 73 12.56 -9.17 -2.40
C PHE A 73 12.20 -10.63 -2.68
N GLY A 74 11.73 -10.96 -3.87
CA GLY A 74 11.39 -12.34 -4.22
C GLY A 74 10.24 -12.91 -3.42
N MET A 75 9.30 -12.07 -2.99
CA MET A 75 8.19 -12.50 -2.16
C MET A 75 7.02 -12.98 -2.98
N GLU A 76 6.31 -13.98 -2.45
CA GLU A 76 5.07 -14.45 -3.04
C GLU A 76 3.88 -13.65 -2.54
N TYR A 77 2.75 -13.82 -3.21
CA TYR A 77 1.56 -13.02 -2.96
C TYR A 77 1.15 -12.97 -1.49
N GLU A 78 1.05 -14.12 -0.84
CA GLU A 78 0.60 -14.15 0.55
C GLU A 78 1.62 -13.50 1.50
N GLN A 79 2.90 -13.66 1.20
CA GLN A 79 3.92 -13.03 2.03
C GLN A 79 3.87 -11.51 1.90
N ILE A 80 3.66 -11.02 0.68
CA ILE A 80 3.52 -9.58 0.46
C ILE A 80 2.32 -9.04 1.24
N ARG A 81 1.19 -9.73 1.16
CA ARG A 81 -0.02 -9.32 1.88
C ARG A 81 0.23 -9.25 3.37
N GLU A 82 0.94 -10.22 3.92
CA GLU A 82 1.21 -10.25 5.34
C GLU A 82 2.08 -9.08 5.78
N VAL A 83 3.13 -8.79 5.03
CA VAL A 83 4.01 -7.66 5.33
C VAL A 83 3.25 -6.34 5.23
N LEU A 84 2.46 -6.18 4.17
CA LEU A 84 1.73 -4.93 3.96
C LEU A 84 0.61 -4.75 4.98
N ARG A 85 -0.06 -5.83 5.38
CA ARG A 85 -1.07 -5.75 6.43
C ARG A 85 -0.45 -5.27 7.74
N TYR A 86 0.68 -5.84 8.10
CA TYR A 86 1.38 -5.43 9.31
C TYR A 86 1.81 -3.97 9.22
N TRP A 87 2.30 -3.57 8.06
CA TRP A 87 2.71 -2.17 7.84
C TRP A 87 1.53 -1.21 8.01
N LEU A 88 0.36 -1.57 7.47
CA LEU A 88 -0.83 -0.74 7.64
C LEU A 88 -1.21 -0.59 9.11
N GLU A 89 -1.16 -1.68 9.85
CA GLU A 89 -1.53 -1.65 11.26
C GLU A 89 -0.56 -0.81 12.08
N GLU A 90 0.73 -0.97 11.84
CA GLU A 90 1.74 -0.29 12.64
C GLU A 90 1.96 1.16 12.20
N THR A 91 1.90 1.43 10.91
CA THR A 91 2.25 2.75 10.38
C THR A 91 1.04 3.65 10.26
N PHE A 92 -0.06 3.15 9.72
CA PHE A 92 -1.27 3.94 9.53
C PHE A 92 -2.33 3.67 10.57
N LYS A 93 -2.11 2.72 11.47
CA LYS A 93 -3.09 2.36 12.50
C LYS A 93 -4.40 1.89 11.90
N LEU A 94 -4.33 1.19 10.78
CA LEU A 94 -5.50 0.68 10.07
C LEU A 94 -5.61 -0.82 10.27
N GLU A 95 -6.49 -1.23 11.17
CA GLU A 95 -6.73 -2.64 11.45
C GLU A 95 -7.87 -3.17 10.60
N GLY A 96 -7.76 -4.43 10.22
CA GLY A 96 -8.83 -5.10 9.49
C GLY A 96 -8.87 -4.79 8.00
N TYR A 97 -7.86 -4.12 7.48
CA TYR A 97 -7.78 -3.86 6.04
C TYR A 97 -7.04 -5.00 5.34
N THR A 98 -7.52 -5.34 4.15
CA THR A 98 -6.92 -6.38 3.34
C THR A 98 -6.10 -5.75 2.22
N PRO A 99 -4.80 -6.06 2.13
CA PRO A 99 -3.96 -5.51 1.05
C PRO A 99 -4.24 -6.20 -0.28
N TYR A 100 -4.31 -5.40 -1.34
CA TYR A 100 -4.45 -5.89 -2.70
C TYR A 100 -3.55 -5.09 -3.62
N VAL A 101 -3.34 -5.61 -4.82
CA VAL A 101 -2.57 -4.91 -5.84
C VAL A 101 -3.54 -4.15 -6.76
N GLY A 102 -3.17 -2.93 -7.14
CA GLY A 102 -3.98 -2.11 -8.04
C GLY A 102 -4.97 -1.22 -7.32
N GLY A 103 -5.95 -0.71 -8.03
CA GLY A 103 -6.96 0.17 -7.47
C GLY A 103 -8.36 -0.35 -7.73
N LEU A 104 -9.24 -0.18 -6.77
CA LEU A 104 -10.60 -0.69 -6.87
C LEU A 104 -11.45 0.13 -7.82
N ASN A 105 -11.48 1.43 -7.60
CA ASN A 105 -12.42 2.29 -8.31
C ASN A 105 -11.90 2.80 -9.64
N ILE A 106 -10.62 3.02 -9.75
CA ILE A 106 -10.06 3.74 -10.87
C ILE A 106 -9.22 2.85 -11.77
N GLY A 107 -8.52 1.88 -11.19
CA GLY A 107 -7.57 1.09 -11.94
C GLY A 107 -6.32 1.89 -12.27
N TYR A 108 -5.43 1.27 -13.01
CA TYR A 108 -4.11 1.84 -13.24
C TYR A 108 -4.17 3.18 -14.00
N MET A 109 -4.93 3.21 -15.08
CA MET A 109 -5.00 4.43 -15.90
C MET A 109 -5.72 5.55 -15.17
N GLY A 110 -6.72 5.21 -14.35
CA GLY A 110 -7.43 6.20 -13.55
C GLY A 110 -6.54 6.83 -12.51
N TRP A 111 -5.65 6.06 -11.93
CA TRP A 111 -4.68 6.60 -10.98
C TRP A 111 -3.78 7.63 -11.64
N ARG A 112 -3.42 7.41 -12.89
CA ARG A 112 -2.60 8.38 -13.62
C ARG A 112 -3.33 9.72 -13.77
N ARG A 113 -4.63 9.68 -14.03
CA ARG A 113 -5.41 10.93 -14.12
C ARG A 113 -5.45 11.67 -12.81
N LEU A 114 -5.57 10.93 -11.70
CA LEU A 114 -5.54 11.56 -10.38
C LEU A 114 -4.17 12.10 -10.04
N SER A 115 -3.13 11.52 -10.60
CA SER A 115 -1.76 11.94 -10.31
C SER A 115 -1.41 13.24 -11.02
N ASN A 116 -2.08 13.54 -12.09
CA ASN A 116 -1.83 14.79 -12.82
C ASN A 116 -2.59 15.97 -12.17
#